data_d1abc234b91aef51b17338f5ca811251
#
_entry.id   d1abc234b91aef51b17338f5ca811251
#
_cell.length_a   1.000
_cell.length_b   1.000
_cell.length_c   1.000
_cell.angle_alpha   90.00
_cell.angle_beta   90.00
_cell.angle_gamma   90.00
#
_symmetry.space_group_name_H-M   'P 1'
#
loop_
_entity.id
_entity.type
_entity.pdbx_description
1 polymer ?
#
loop_
_entity_poly.entity_id
_entity_poly.type
_entity_poly.pdbx_seq_one_letter_code
_entity_poly.pdbx_strand_id
1 'polypeptide(L)'
;MYACPLPYHHPAELANRIAMLDHLSRGRLNFGVAASALPSDWQLFNVDGRSGENREMTRESLDIILRLWNSPGPFRYQGKFWKVEKPAEMFGVLRPHIKPFQSPHPPIGIAGLSKNSDTLKLAGERGFLPMSLNLNPV
;
A
#
# COMPACT_ATOMS: atom_id res chain seq x y z
N MET A 1 10.64 -9.65 -3.08
CA MET A 1 9.42 -8.79 -3.06
C MET A 1 8.54 -9.20 -1.90
N TYR A 2 8.02 -8.24 -1.16
CA TYR A 2 6.98 -8.46 -0.14
C TYR A 2 5.63 -8.05 -0.73
N ALA A 3 4.78 -9.03 -1.04
CA ALA A 3 3.46 -8.81 -1.63
C ALA A 3 2.39 -8.73 -0.54
N CYS A 4 1.51 -7.74 -0.61
CA CYS A 4 0.55 -7.46 0.43
C CYS A 4 -0.81 -7.02 -0.15
N PRO A 5 -1.92 -7.67 0.21
CA PRO A 5 -3.26 -7.18 -0.08
C PRO A 5 -3.63 -6.04 0.86
N LEU A 6 -3.55 -4.80 0.38
CA LEU A 6 -3.73 -3.60 1.20
C LEU A 6 -5.06 -3.52 1.96
N PRO A 7 -6.20 -3.99 1.41
CA PRO A 7 -7.49 -3.90 2.12
C PRO A 7 -7.53 -4.59 3.48
N TYR A 8 -6.63 -5.54 3.72
CA TYR A 8 -6.63 -6.36 4.94
C TYR A 8 -5.70 -5.85 6.04
N HIS A 9 -5.07 -4.70 5.82
CA HIS A 9 -4.10 -4.12 6.74
C HIS A 9 -4.43 -2.65 7.03
N HIS A 10 -4.20 -2.22 8.25
CA HIS A 10 -4.25 -0.80 8.56
C HIS A 10 -3.06 -0.08 7.90
N PRO A 11 -3.27 0.95 7.07
CA PRO A 11 -2.20 1.56 6.28
C PRO A 11 -1.07 2.15 7.12
N ALA A 12 -1.35 2.68 8.31
CA ALA A 12 -0.31 3.24 9.17
C ALA A 12 0.60 2.15 9.76
N GLU A 13 0.04 1.01 10.15
CA GLU A 13 0.83 -0.14 10.61
C GLU A 13 1.67 -0.71 9.48
N LEU A 14 1.06 -0.88 8.30
CA LEU A 14 1.75 -1.42 7.15
C LEU A 14 2.88 -0.51 6.67
N ALA A 15 2.69 0.81 6.69
CA ALA A 15 3.76 1.77 6.34
C ALA A 15 5.00 1.60 7.22
N ASN A 16 4.81 1.43 8.53
CA ASN A 16 5.93 1.18 9.46
C ASN A 16 6.60 -0.18 9.22
N ARG A 17 5.80 -1.23 9.00
CA ARG A 17 6.31 -2.58 8.73
C ARG A 17 7.17 -2.62 7.48
N ILE A 18 6.69 -2.04 6.38
CA ILE A 18 7.42 -1.97 5.12
C ILE A 18 8.70 -1.16 5.27
N ALA A 19 8.64 0.00 5.93
CA ALA A 19 9.82 0.80 6.18
C ALA A 19 10.86 0.06 7.03
N MET A 20 10.43 -0.65 8.08
CA MET A 20 11.32 -1.47 8.90
C MET A 20 11.97 -2.59 8.07
N LEU A 21 11.19 -3.31 7.26
CA LEU A 21 11.72 -4.36 6.38
C LEU A 21 12.73 -3.80 5.37
N ASP A 22 12.51 -2.60 4.89
CA ASP A 22 13.42 -1.93 3.97
C ASP A 22 14.77 -1.62 4.64
N HIS A 23 14.74 -1.13 5.89
CA HIS A 23 15.96 -0.97 6.69
C HIS A 23 16.68 -2.30 6.97
N LEU A 24 15.95 -3.32 7.40
CA LEU A 24 16.53 -4.65 7.69
C LEU A 24 17.15 -5.29 6.44
N SER A 25 16.54 -5.06 5.28
CA SER A 25 17.06 -5.55 4.00
C SER A 25 18.14 -4.65 3.39
N ARG A 26 18.43 -3.48 4.02
CA ARG A 26 19.35 -2.47 3.48
C ARG A 26 18.99 -2.05 2.05
N GLY A 27 17.73 -1.68 1.84
CA GLY A 27 17.25 -1.18 0.55
C GLY A 27 17.06 -2.25 -0.54
N ARG A 28 16.95 -3.53 -0.18
CA ARG A 28 16.68 -4.62 -1.16
C ARG A 28 15.21 -5.00 -1.24
N LEU A 29 14.34 -4.26 -0.54
CA LEU A 29 12.90 -4.49 -0.56
C LEU A 29 12.29 -3.98 -1.87
N ASN A 30 11.40 -4.79 -2.46
CA ASN A 30 10.39 -4.35 -3.41
C ASN A 30 9.02 -4.57 -2.77
N PHE A 31 8.20 -3.55 -2.75
CA PHE A 31 6.87 -3.58 -2.13
C PHE A 31 5.81 -3.96 -3.16
N GLY A 32 5.25 -5.15 -3.03
CA GLY A 32 4.17 -5.64 -3.88
C GLY A 32 2.80 -5.28 -3.29
N VAL A 33 1.94 -4.70 -4.12
CA VAL A 33 0.59 -4.24 -3.75
C VAL A 33 -0.47 -5.00 -4.54
N ALA A 34 -1.51 -5.45 -3.86
CA ALA A 34 -2.66 -6.09 -4.47
C ALA A 34 -3.96 -5.67 -3.79
N ALA A 35 -5.08 -5.75 -4.53
CA ALA A 35 -6.42 -5.54 -3.98
C ALA A 35 -7.06 -6.83 -3.43
N SER A 36 -6.41 -7.97 -3.61
CA SER A 36 -6.94 -9.32 -3.47
C SER A 36 -8.07 -9.66 -4.48
N ALA A 37 -8.04 -10.89 -4.99
CA ALA A 37 -9.02 -11.37 -5.96
C ALA A 37 -9.80 -12.60 -5.47
N LEU A 38 -9.49 -13.10 -4.28
CA LEU A 38 -10.07 -14.35 -3.77
C LEU A 38 -11.34 -14.08 -2.96
N PRO A 39 -12.50 -14.67 -3.35
CA PRO A 39 -13.75 -14.50 -2.61
C PRO A 39 -13.66 -15.01 -1.16
N SER A 40 -12.85 -16.03 -0.90
CA SER A 40 -12.59 -16.52 0.46
C SER A 40 -11.96 -15.47 1.37
N ASP A 41 -11.04 -14.68 0.83
CA ASP A 41 -10.40 -13.60 1.58
C ASP A 41 -11.38 -12.45 1.83
N TRP A 42 -12.20 -12.12 0.82
CA TRP A 42 -13.23 -11.09 1.00
C TRP A 42 -14.19 -11.44 2.13
N GLN A 43 -14.60 -12.70 2.21
CA GLN A 43 -15.46 -13.19 3.28
C GLN A 43 -14.73 -13.17 4.63
N LEU A 44 -13.50 -13.66 4.68
CA LEU A 44 -12.70 -13.71 5.90
C LEU A 44 -12.46 -12.33 6.51
N PHE A 45 -12.14 -11.35 5.69
CA PHE A 45 -11.82 -9.99 6.13
C PHE A 45 -12.98 -9.00 6.02
N ASN A 46 -14.19 -9.48 5.67
CA ASN A 46 -15.39 -8.65 5.50
C ASN A 46 -15.17 -7.43 4.59
N VAL A 47 -14.60 -7.67 3.41
CA VAL A 47 -14.35 -6.66 2.36
C VAL A 47 -15.15 -7.03 1.13
N ASP A 48 -15.92 -6.10 0.58
CA ASP A 48 -16.70 -6.37 -0.65
C ASP A 48 -15.83 -6.21 -1.92
N GLY A 49 -15.22 -7.32 -2.34
CA GLY A 49 -14.48 -7.36 -3.59
C GLY A 49 -15.35 -7.38 -4.86
N ARG A 50 -16.64 -7.70 -4.74
CA ARG A 50 -17.56 -7.75 -5.90
C ARG A 50 -17.96 -6.35 -6.36
N SER A 51 -18.26 -5.46 -5.42
CA SER A 51 -18.57 -4.04 -5.73
C SER A 51 -17.35 -3.24 -6.17
N GLY A 52 -16.14 -3.75 -5.89
CA GLY A 52 -14.88 -3.03 -6.13
C GLY A 52 -14.37 -2.25 -4.92
N GLU A 53 -15.00 -2.39 -3.78
CA GLU A 53 -14.58 -1.76 -2.52
C GLU A 53 -13.11 -2.04 -2.21
N ASN A 54 -12.65 -3.29 -2.41
CA ASN A 54 -11.26 -3.69 -2.23
C ASN A 54 -10.29 -2.86 -3.08
N ARG A 55 -10.68 -2.44 -4.28
CA ARG A 55 -9.85 -1.60 -5.15
C ARG A 55 -9.81 -0.15 -4.67
N GLU A 56 -10.95 0.37 -4.21
CA GLU A 56 -11.00 1.70 -3.58
C GLU A 56 -10.17 1.73 -2.30
N MET A 57 -10.29 0.72 -1.44
CA MET A 57 -9.46 0.56 -0.24
C MET A 57 -7.98 0.51 -0.60
N THR A 58 -7.60 -0.23 -1.64
CA THR A 58 -6.20 -0.29 -2.09
C THR A 58 -5.66 1.08 -2.46
N ARG A 59 -6.43 1.87 -3.22
CA ARG A 59 -6.04 3.23 -3.62
C ARG A 59 -5.89 4.13 -2.40
N GLU A 60 -6.86 4.14 -1.51
CA GLU A 60 -6.84 4.95 -0.30
C GLU A 60 -5.69 4.56 0.65
N SER A 61 -5.49 3.26 0.87
CA SER A 61 -4.39 2.76 1.69
C SER A 61 -3.02 3.19 1.13
N LEU A 62 -2.84 3.09 -0.17
CA LEU A 62 -1.59 3.48 -0.82
C LEU A 62 -1.33 4.99 -0.71
N ASP A 63 -2.37 5.82 -0.86
CA ASP A 63 -2.26 7.27 -0.67
C ASP A 63 -1.82 7.62 0.77
N ILE A 64 -2.38 6.94 1.76
CA ILE A 64 -1.99 7.11 3.17
C ILE A 64 -0.54 6.70 3.40
N ILE A 65 -0.14 5.52 2.92
CA ILE A 65 1.23 4.99 3.07
C ILE A 65 2.25 5.96 2.48
N LEU A 66 2.04 6.39 1.24
CA LEU A 66 2.93 7.34 0.56
C LEU A 66 2.99 8.68 1.30
N ARG A 67 1.86 9.16 1.80
CA ARG A 67 1.82 10.40 2.57
C ARG A 67 2.58 10.28 3.89
N LEU A 68 2.46 9.15 4.59
CA LEU A 68 3.20 8.88 5.82
C LEU A 68 4.71 8.88 5.58
N TRP A 69 5.18 8.33 4.47
CA TRP A 69 6.60 8.30 4.13
C TRP A 69 7.16 9.65 3.68
N ASN A 70 6.36 10.43 2.94
CA ASN A 70 6.84 11.65 2.28
C ASN A 70 6.57 12.93 3.08
N SER A 71 5.58 12.94 3.98
CA SER A 71 5.27 14.15 4.76
C SER A 71 6.30 14.38 5.87
N PRO A 72 6.95 15.56 5.91
CA PRO A 72 7.95 15.86 6.94
C PRO A 72 7.34 16.14 8.31
N GLY A 73 6.10 16.59 8.38
CA GLY A 73 5.41 17.00 9.60
C GLY A 73 4.14 16.22 9.90
N PRO A 74 3.42 16.62 10.95
CA PRO A 74 2.15 16.04 11.33
C PRO A 74 1.07 16.33 10.28
N PHE A 75 0.10 15.41 10.16
CA PHE A 75 -1.07 15.62 9.31
C PHE A 75 -2.26 14.78 9.78
N ARG A 76 -3.44 15.15 9.32
CA ARG A 76 -4.66 14.35 9.43
C ARG A 76 -5.12 13.92 8.05
N TYR A 77 -5.55 12.67 7.94
CA TYR A 77 -6.17 12.10 6.76
C TYR A 77 -7.55 11.56 7.13
N GLN A 78 -8.58 12.02 6.43
CA GLN A 78 -9.96 11.56 6.61
C GLN A 78 -10.39 10.96 5.28
N GLY A 79 -10.33 9.65 5.19
CA GLY A 79 -10.75 8.89 4.02
C GLY A 79 -12.15 8.28 4.17
N LYS A 80 -12.53 7.48 3.19
CA LYS A 80 -13.76 6.70 3.21
C LYS A 80 -13.64 5.51 4.17
N PHE A 81 -12.47 4.86 4.19
CA PHE A 81 -12.21 3.63 4.94
C PHE A 81 -11.35 3.85 6.18
N TRP A 82 -10.41 4.78 6.12
CA TRP A 82 -9.49 5.02 7.24
C TRP A 82 -9.43 6.49 7.65
N LYS A 83 -9.21 6.65 8.94
CA LYS A 83 -8.82 7.93 9.54
C LYS A 83 -7.43 7.75 10.11
N VAL A 84 -6.50 8.58 9.70
CA VAL A 84 -5.12 8.51 10.14
C VAL A 84 -4.66 9.88 10.59
N GLU A 85 -4.06 9.94 11.75
CA GLU A 85 -3.41 11.14 12.27
C GLU A 85 -1.95 10.83 12.53
N LYS A 86 -1.06 11.49 11.79
CA LYS A 86 0.36 11.45 12.07
C LYS A 86 0.65 12.53 13.10
N PRO A 87 1.02 12.16 14.35
CA PRO A 87 1.31 13.15 15.38
C PRO A 87 2.64 13.84 15.12
N ALA A 88 2.86 14.94 15.83
CA ALA A 88 4.16 15.56 15.91
C ALA A 88 5.14 14.67 16.69
N GLU A 89 6.43 15.00 16.57
CA GLU A 89 7.45 14.36 17.39
C GLU A 89 7.16 14.59 18.88
N MET A 90 7.22 13.51 19.67
CA MET A 90 6.97 13.56 21.11
C MET A 90 8.29 13.54 21.87
N PHE A 91 8.35 14.32 22.96
CA PHE A 91 9.51 14.40 23.85
C PHE A 91 10.85 14.74 23.14
N GLY A 92 10.76 15.36 21.92
CA GLY A 92 11.94 15.73 21.13
C GLY A 92 12.71 14.57 20.50
N VAL A 93 12.27 13.33 20.70
CA VAL A 93 13.00 12.13 20.23
C VAL A 93 12.13 11.04 19.63
N LEU A 94 10.87 10.93 20.05
CA LEU A 94 9.99 9.86 19.61
C LEU A 94 9.27 10.23 18.31
N ARG A 95 9.58 9.52 17.24
CA ARG A 95 8.92 9.63 15.95
C ARG A 95 7.98 8.44 15.75
N PRO A 96 6.68 8.66 15.64
CA PRO A 96 5.70 7.57 15.53
C PRO A 96 5.78 6.82 14.19
N HIS A 97 6.44 7.41 13.20
CA HIS A 97 6.64 6.83 11.88
C HIS A 97 8.08 6.88 11.44
N ILE A 98 8.57 5.75 10.92
CA ILE A 98 9.88 5.65 10.26
C ILE A 98 9.72 5.86 8.75
N LYS A 99 10.71 6.49 8.14
CA LYS A 99 10.82 6.56 6.68
C LYS A 99 11.50 5.29 6.17
N PRO A 100 11.19 4.83 4.96
CA PRO A 100 11.94 3.77 4.32
C PRO A 100 13.43 4.10 4.21
N PHE A 101 14.26 3.06 4.07
CA PHE A 101 15.68 3.19 3.78
C PHE A 101 15.90 3.75 2.37
N GLN A 102 15.11 3.27 1.40
CA GLN A 102 15.15 3.74 0.01
C GLN A 102 14.40 5.08 -0.13
N SER A 103 14.94 5.97 -0.97
CA SER A 103 14.34 7.28 -1.25
C SER A 103 13.81 7.32 -2.69
N PRO A 104 12.60 7.83 -2.93
CA PRO A 104 11.62 8.33 -1.95
C PRO A 104 10.90 7.21 -1.18
N HIS A 105 10.95 5.99 -1.66
CA HIS A 105 10.37 4.76 -1.07
C HIS A 105 10.88 3.53 -1.82
N PRO A 106 10.67 2.29 -1.30
CA PRO A 106 10.94 1.08 -2.05
C PRO A 106 10.20 1.04 -3.39
N PRO A 107 10.74 0.42 -4.43
CA PRO A 107 9.99 0.20 -5.67
C PRO A 107 8.65 -0.48 -5.39
N ILE A 108 7.57 0.05 -5.96
CA ILE A 108 6.22 -0.45 -5.76
C ILE A 108 5.78 -1.20 -7.01
N GLY A 109 5.38 -2.45 -6.84
CA GLY A 109 4.76 -3.25 -7.86
C GLY A 109 3.28 -3.48 -7.57
N ILE A 110 2.40 -3.27 -8.55
CA ILE A 110 0.96 -3.46 -8.39
C ILE A 110 0.47 -4.60 -9.27
N ALA A 111 -0.18 -5.57 -8.63
CA ALA A 111 -0.75 -6.72 -9.33
C ALA A 111 -2.12 -6.41 -9.93
N GLY A 112 -2.35 -6.90 -11.16
CA GLY A 112 -3.66 -6.88 -11.82
C GLY A 112 -3.85 -8.12 -12.68
N LEU A 113 -5.05 -8.70 -12.62
CA LEU A 113 -5.37 -9.96 -13.28
C LEU A 113 -6.21 -9.79 -14.55
N SER A 114 -6.91 -8.68 -14.70
CA SER A 114 -7.79 -8.44 -15.83
C SER A 114 -7.19 -7.49 -16.86
N LYS A 115 -7.61 -7.63 -18.12
CA LYS A 115 -7.17 -6.79 -19.24
C LYS A 115 -7.38 -5.28 -19.00
N ASN A 116 -8.43 -4.91 -18.25
CA ASN A 116 -8.78 -3.53 -17.92
C ASN A 116 -8.71 -3.29 -16.40
N SER A 117 -7.68 -3.83 -15.75
CA SER A 117 -7.52 -3.75 -14.30
C SER A 117 -7.33 -2.31 -13.83
N ASP A 118 -8.19 -1.86 -12.90
CA ASP A 118 -8.06 -0.54 -12.29
C ASP A 118 -6.76 -0.42 -11.48
N THR A 119 -6.25 -1.53 -10.95
CA THR A 119 -4.96 -1.54 -10.26
C THR A 119 -3.79 -1.36 -11.22
N LEU A 120 -3.86 -1.90 -12.44
CA LEU A 120 -2.85 -1.65 -13.47
C LEU A 120 -2.91 -0.22 -14.01
N LYS A 121 -4.12 0.36 -14.13
CA LYS A 121 -4.25 1.79 -14.45
C LYS A 121 -3.60 2.66 -13.38
N LEU A 122 -3.85 2.35 -12.10
CA LEU A 122 -3.22 3.03 -10.97
C LEU A 122 -1.68 2.92 -11.03
N ALA A 123 -1.14 1.75 -11.42
CA ALA A 123 0.29 1.59 -11.61
C ALA A 123 0.83 2.56 -12.68
N GLY A 124 0.17 2.66 -13.83
CA GLY A 124 0.54 3.60 -14.89
C GLY A 124 0.45 5.07 -14.47
N GLU A 125 -0.64 5.46 -13.79
CA GLU A 125 -0.85 6.82 -13.28
C GLU A 125 0.23 7.27 -12.28
N ARG A 126 0.76 6.34 -11.50
CA ARG A 126 1.71 6.61 -10.42
C ARG A 126 3.16 6.27 -10.75
N GLY A 127 3.41 5.73 -11.94
CA GLY A 127 4.76 5.28 -12.34
C GLY A 127 5.26 4.05 -11.57
N PHE A 128 4.34 3.20 -11.10
CA PHE A 128 4.69 1.96 -10.41
C PHE A 128 4.85 0.81 -11.40
N LEU A 129 5.48 -0.28 -10.95
CA LEU A 129 5.71 -1.46 -11.78
C LEU A 129 4.41 -2.26 -11.92
N PRO A 130 3.84 -2.40 -13.12
CA PRO A 130 2.68 -3.27 -13.32
C PRO A 130 3.11 -4.74 -13.27
N MET A 131 2.37 -5.55 -12.52
CA MET A 131 2.54 -6.99 -12.45
C MET A 131 1.28 -7.66 -12.98
N SER A 132 1.38 -8.36 -14.10
CA SER A 132 0.27 -9.11 -14.70
C SER A 132 0.62 -10.57 -14.86
N LEU A 133 -0.35 -11.44 -14.53
CA LEU A 133 -0.29 -12.84 -14.92
C LEU A 133 -1.03 -12.96 -16.26
N ASN A 134 -0.31 -13.21 -17.34
CA ASN A 134 -0.93 -13.54 -18.61
C ASN A 134 -1.34 -15.01 -18.60
N LEU A 135 -2.62 -15.27 -18.41
CA LEU A 135 -3.19 -16.61 -18.43
C LEU A 135 -3.66 -17.06 -19.82
N ASN A 136 -3.56 -16.19 -20.82
CA ASN A 136 -3.88 -16.57 -22.20
C ASN A 136 -2.63 -17.16 -22.86
N PRO A 137 -2.65 -18.46 -23.25
CA PRO A 137 -1.66 -18.97 -24.18
C PRO A 137 -1.80 -18.22 -25.50
N VAL A 138 -0.69 -17.85 -26.07
CA VAL A 138 -0.60 -17.25 -27.40
C VAL A 138 -1.09 -18.26 -28.44
#